data_be746de0ee6f517edc64e6c700e72394
#
_entry.id   be746de0ee6f517edc64e6c700e72394
#
_cell.length_a   1.000
_cell.length_b   1.000
_cell.length_c   1.000
_cell.angle_alpha   90.00
_cell.angle_beta   90.00
_cell.angle_gamma   90.00
#
_symmetry.space_group_name_H-M   'P 1'
#
loop_
_entity.id
_entity.type
_entity.pdbx_description
1 polymer ?
#
loop_
_entity_poly.entity_id
_entity_poly.type
_entity_poly.pdbx_seq_one_letter_code
_entity_poly.pdbx_strand_id
1 'polypeptide(L)'
;MKLRICTYNIHKGFSQFNRRMVVHELREGLRSLDVDLVFLQEVQGLHLGHAVRHGNWPADPQHEFLARDIWHQTAYGGNAMYDHGHHGNAILSRHLILSADNQDVSDHRFERRGLLHCEVELPGFPQPVHCVCVHLGLMAGSRRRQMAALAERMERLAADGAPLIIAGDFNDWRNHADDILAGRLGLTEVFHLQRGRPARSYPSHRPVFRLDRIYVRGFSVRDAQVHHGVPWSQLSDHAALTAELEPLA
;
A
#
# COMPACT_ATOMS: atom_id res chain seq x y z
N MET A 1 -6.63 -1.24 -21.89
CA MET A 1 -7.24 -0.62 -20.67
C MET A 1 -6.13 0.05 -19.89
N LYS A 2 -6.38 1.23 -19.33
CA LYS A 2 -5.47 1.88 -18.38
C LYS A 2 -5.91 1.55 -16.96
N LEU A 3 -4.98 1.12 -16.12
CA LEU A 3 -5.17 0.89 -14.70
C LEU A 3 -4.33 1.92 -13.93
N ARG A 4 -4.97 2.72 -13.09
CA ARG A 4 -4.30 3.69 -12.24
C ARG A 4 -4.28 3.20 -10.81
N ILE A 5 -3.11 3.15 -10.21
CA ILE A 5 -2.94 2.66 -8.84
C ILE A 5 -2.22 3.67 -7.96
N CYS A 6 -2.47 3.59 -6.66
CA CYS A 6 -1.81 4.40 -5.64
C CYS A 6 -1.32 3.52 -4.50
N THR A 7 -0.13 3.82 -3.95
CA THR A 7 0.26 3.35 -2.62
C THR A 7 0.52 4.52 -1.69
N TYR A 8 0.07 4.42 -0.44
CA TYR A 8 0.18 5.50 0.52
C TYR A 8 0.18 5.00 1.97
N ASN A 9 1.25 5.24 2.69
CA ASN A 9 1.24 5.12 4.15
C ASN A 9 0.54 6.37 4.72
N ILE A 10 -0.64 6.20 5.33
CA ILE A 10 -1.50 7.31 5.76
C ILE A 10 -1.29 7.74 7.21
N HIS A 11 -0.24 7.22 7.87
CA HIS A 11 0.13 7.60 9.24
C HIS A 11 -1.10 7.64 10.19
N LYS A 12 -1.92 6.59 10.14
CA LYS A 12 -3.12 6.42 10.98
C LYS A 12 -4.18 7.53 10.84
N GLY A 13 -4.14 8.30 9.74
CA GLY A 13 -5.04 9.44 9.54
C GLY A 13 -4.62 10.71 10.27
N PHE A 14 -3.33 10.82 10.64
CA PHE A 14 -2.77 12.00 11.29
C PHE A 14 -1.65 12.63 10.45
N SER A 15 -1.52 13.95 10.58
CA SER A 15 -0.36 14.68 10.04
C SER A 15 0.92 14.27 10.76
N GLN A 16 2.06 14.63 10.18
CA GLN A 16 3.38 14.37 10.77
C GLN A 16 3.42 14.73 12.27
N PHE A 17 4.01 13.84 13.09
CA PHE A 17 4.07 13.92 14.55
C PHE A 17 2.70 13.86 15.25
N ASN A 18 1.66 13.31 14.62
CA ASN A 18 0.30 13.20 15.17
C ASN A 18 -0.31 14.53 15.62
N ARG A 19 0.07 15.64 14.99
CA ARG A 19 -0.34 16.99 15.42
C ARG A 19 -1.81 17.29 15.12
N ARG A 20 -2.34 16.75 14.02
CA ARG A 20 -3.70 17.02 13.56
C ARG A 20 -4.30 15.77 12.93
N MET A 21 -5.54 15.46 13.24
CA MET A 21 -6.32 14.48 12.51
C MET A 21 -6.62 15.03 11.11
N VAL A 22 -6.35 14.23 10.08
CA VAL A 22 -6.45 14.64 8.67
C VAL A 22 -7.22 13.64 7.80
N VAL A 23 -7.96 12.72 8.43
CA VAL A 23 -8.63 11.63 7.70
C VAL A 23 -9.62 12.13 6.64
N HIS A 24 -10.29 13.26 6.88
CA HIS A 24 -11.21 13.87 5.91
C HIS A 24 -10.46 14.46 4.72
N GLU A 25 -9.38 15.17 4.97
CA GLU A 25 -8.52 15.74 3.92
C GLU A 25 -7.78 14.63 3.14
N LEU A 26 -7.40 13.52 3.81
CA LEU A 26 -6.87 12.33 3.15
C LEU A 26 -7.87 11.75 2.15
N ARG A 27 -9.16 11.64 2.53
CA ARG A 27 -10.20 11.19 1.63
C ARG A 27 -10.29 12.05 0.38
N GLU A 28 -10.32 13.37 0.53
CA GLU A 28 -10.37 14.28 -0.62
C GLU A 28 -9.08 14.22 -1.45
N GLY A 29 -7.92 14.10 -0.82
CA GLY A 29 -6.64 13.87 -1.50
C GLY A 29 -6.66 12.60 -2.35
N LEU A 30 -7.06 11.46 -1.79
CA LEU A 30 -7.18 10.20 -2.52
C LEU A 30 -8.19 10.28 -3.68
N ARG A 31 -9.34 10.94 -3.47
CA ARG A 31 -10.33 11.19 -4.53
C ARG A 31 -9.73 11.94 -5.72
N SER A 32 -8.92 12.95 -5.44
CA SER A 32 -8.31 13.78 -6.48
C SER A 32 -7.31 13.05 -7.38
N LEU A 33 -6.79 11.89 -6.94
CA LEU A 33 -5.87 11.07 -7.73
C LEU A 33 -6.58 10.28 -8.83
N ASP A 34 -7.89 10.07 -8.71
CA ASP A 34 -8.72 9.32 -9.66
C ASP A 34 -8.10 7.97 -10.06
N VAL A 35 -7.76 7.15 -9.05
CA VAL A 35 -7.13 5.84 -9.20
C VAL A 35 -8.13 4.70 -9.01
N ASP A 36 -7.84 3.55 -9.63
CA ASP A 36 -8.70 2.36 -9.60
C ASP A 36 -8.43 1.50 -8.37
N LEU A 37 -7.15 1.37 -7.98
CA LEU A 37 -6.70 0.60 -6.82
C LEU A 37 -5.86 1.47 -5.89
N VAL A 38 -6.10 1.34 -4.58
CA VAL A 38 -5.33 2.03 -3.54
C VAL A 38 -4.79 1.02 -2.52
N PHE A 39 -3.48 1.04 -2.28
CA PHE A 39 -2.78 0.22 -1.30
C PHE A 39 -2.40 1.12 -0.13
N LEU A 40 -3.06 0.95 1.02
CA LEU A 40 -2.88 1.81 2.19
C LEU A 40 -2.16 1.08 3.31
N GLN A 41 -1.24 1.77 3.97
CA GLN A 41 -0.55 1.28 5.15
C GLN A 41 -0.87 2.17 6.35
N GLU A 42 -0.73 1.63 7.55
CA GLU A 42 -1.09 2.26 8.83
C GLU A 42 -2.56 2.69 8.89
N VAL A 43 -3.44 1.91 8.30
CA VAL A 43 -4.89 2.17 8.32
C VAL A 43 -5.47 1.75 9.65
N GLN A 44 -6.17 2.64 10.36
CA GLN A 44 -6.88 2.27 11.56
C GLN A 44 -8.22 1.60 11.22
N GLY A 45 -8.44 0.44 11.83
CA GLY A 45 -9.77 -0.15 11.91
C GLY A 45 -10.60 0.57 12.97
N LEU A 46 -11.05 -0.14 13.98
CA LEU A 46 -11.71 0.49 15.12
C LEU A 46 -10.68 1.17 16.04
N HIS A 47 -11.00 2.38 16.55
CA HIS A 47 -10.21 3.03 17.59
C HIS A 47 -11.09 3.87 18.55
N LEU A 48 -11.52 3.25 19.64
CA LEU A 48 -12.43 3.87 20.61
C LEU A 48 -11.88 5.15 21.25
N GLY A 49 -10.57 5.19 21.53
CA GLY A 49 -9.94 6.37 22.15
C GLY A 49 -9.88 7.59 21.22
N HIS A 50 -9.81 7.42 19.91
CA HIS A 50 -9.84 8.55 18.96
C HIS A 50 -11.24 9.09 18.79
N ALA A 51 -12.26 8.23 18.76
CA ALA A 51 -13.66 8.64 18.70
C ALA A 51 -14.05 9.54 19.88
N VAL A 52 -13.48 9.30 21.07
CA VAL A 52 -13.72 10.15 22.25
C VAL A 52 -12.96 11.49 22.17
N ARG A 53 -11.74 11.48 21.61
CA ARG A 53 -10.86 12.67 21.60
C ARG A 53 -11.14 13.64 20.45
N HIS A 54 -11.66 13.12 19.33
CA HIS A 54 -11.88 13.89 18.11
C HIS A 54 -13.35 13.82 17.72
N GLY A 55 -14.11 14.90 17.93
CA GLY A 55 -15.55 14.94 17.70
C GLY A 55 -16.01 14.69 16.25
N ASN A 56 -15.07 14.79 15.28
CA ASN A 56 -15.30 14.49 13.88
C ASN A 56 -14.57 13.22 13.41
N TRP A 57 -14.16 12.33 14.34
CA TRP A 57 -13.61 11.02 13.98
C TRP A 57 -14.69 10.20 13.26
N PRO A 58 -14.38 9.58 12.10
CA PRO A 58 -15.34 8.75 11.40
C PRO A 58 -15.85 7.60 12.29
N ALA A 59 -17.14 7.34 12.21
CA ALA A 59 -17.76 6.20 12.91
C ALA A 59 -17.35 4.86 12.29
N ASP A 60 -17.14 4.85 10.97
CA ASP A 60 -16.70 3.68 10.23
C ASP A 60 -15.18 3.48 10.36
N PRO A 61 -14.68 2.24 10.18
CA PRO A 61 -13.26 1.97 10.00
C PRO A 61 -12.66 2.85 8.89
N GLN A 62 -11.40 3.29 9.04
CA GLN A 62 -10.79 4.24 8.08
C GLN A 62 -10.86 3.76 6.63
N HIS A 63 -10.62 2.47 6.35
CA HIS A 63 -10.66 1.95 4.99
C HIS A 63 -12.05 2.08 4.35
N GLU A 64 -13.13 1.85 5.12
CA GLU A 64 -14.50 2.02 4.64
C GLU A 64 -14.83 3.50 4.45
N PHE A 65 -14.45 4.36 5.40
CA PHE A 65 -14.65 5.80 5.30
C PHE A 65 -13.93 6.41 4.09
N LEU A 66 -12.68 6.01 3.85
CA LEU A 66 -11.88 6.52 2.73
C LEU A 66 -12.41 6.01 1.38
N ALA A 67 -12.94 4.79 1.35
CA ALA A 67 -13.47 4.17 0.12
C ALA A 67 -14.82 4.72 -0.32
N ARG A 68 -15.61 5.25 0.61
CA ARG A 68 -17.02 5.63 0.38
C ARG A 68 -17.21 6.46 -0.89
N ASP A 69 -18.19 6.07 -1.70
CA ASP A 69 -18.62 6.71 -2.96
C ASP A 69 -17.66 6.55 -4.17
N ILE A 70 -16.50 5.87 -4.00
CA ILE A 70 -15.52 5.76 -5.09
C ILE A 70 -15.07 4.31 -5.28
N TRP A 71 -14.56 3.68 -4.22
CA TRP A 71 -14.08 2.30 -4.26
C TRP A 71 -15.13 1.40 -3.61
N HIS A 72 -15.83 0.63 -4.45
CA HIS A 72 -16.96 -0.19 -4.01
C HIS A 72 -16.54 -1.48 -3.31
N GLN A 73 -15.25 -1.83 -3.38
CA GLN A 73 -14.69 -3.01 -2.75
C GLN A 73 -13.54 -2.60 -1.83
N THR A 74 -13.49 -3.20 -0.65
CA THR A 74 -12.41 -2.98 0.31
C THR A 74 -11.95 -4.28 0.93
N ALA A 75 -10.65 -4.40 1.17
CA ALA A 75 -10.08 -5.45 2.00
C ALA A 75 -9.21 -4.82 3.09
N TYR A 76 -9.23 -5.39 4.28
CA TYR A 76 -8.47 -4.91 5.42
C TYR A 76 -7.78 -6.07 6.14
N GLY A 77 -6.47 -5.92 6.39
CA GLY A 77 -5.66 -6.83 7.18
C GLY A 77 -5.22 -6.17 8.48
N GLY A 78 -5.87 -6.50 9.60
CA GLY A 78 -5.46 -6.02 10.92
C GLY A 78 -4.16 -6.68 11.36
N ASN A 79 -3.10 -5.89 11.59
CA ASN A 79 -1.78 -6.40 11.98
C ASN A 79 -1.45 -6.13 13.44
N ALA A 80 -1.59 -4.90 13.91
CA ALA A 80 -1.32 -4.52 15.28
C ALA A 80 -2.64 -4.34 16.04
N MET A 81 -2.83 -5.19 17.04
CA MET A 81 -3.99 -5.18 17.96
C MET A 81 -3.56 -4.60 19.29
N TYR A 82 -4.37 -3.72 19.88
CA TYR A 82 -4.16 -3.11 21.20
C TYR A 82 -5.53 -2.87 21.87
N ASP A 83 -5.53 -2.58 23.17
CA ASP A 83 -6.76 -2.54 24.00
C ASP A 83 -7.87 -1.63 23.47
N HIS A 84 -7.52 -0.57 22.75
CA HIS A 84 -8.47 0.44 22.27
C HIS A 84 -8.69 0.43 20.76
N GLY A 85 -8.09 -0.52 20.03
CA GLY A 85 -8.21 -0.57 18.58
C GLY A 85 -7.18 -1.43 17.89
N HIS A 86 -7.10 -1.25 16.57
CA HIS A 86 -6.15 -1.95 15.73
C HIS A 86 -5.80 -1.15 14.48
N HIS A 87 -4.65 -1.41 13.90
CA HIS A 87 -4.28 -0.88 12.59
C HIS A 87 -3.60 -1.94 11.72
N GLY A 88 -3.57 -1.68 10.43
CA GLY A 88 -3.00 -2.61 9.47
C GLY A 88 -2.92 -2.04 8.06
N ASN A 89 -3.04 -2.93 7.09
CA ASN A 89 -3.04 -2.60 5.67
C ASN A 89 -4.47 -2.64 5.11
N ALA A 90 -4.73 -1.88 4.05
CA ALA A 90 -5.97 -1.97 3.30
C ALA A 90 -5.74 -1.88 1.79
N ILE A 91 -6.62 -2.51 1.03
CA ILE A 91 -6.74 -2.34 -0.41
C ILE A 91 -8.14 -1.84 -0.70
N LEU A 92 -8.24 -0.71 -1.42
CA LEU A 92 -9.49 -0.17 -1.93
C LEU A 92 -9.53 -0.39 -3.44
N SER A 93 -10.67 -0.82 -3.98
CA SER A 93 -10.80 -1.19 -5.39
C SER A 93 -12.12 -0.70 -6.00
N ARG A 94 -12.05 -0.16 -7.21
CA ARG A 94 -13.22 0.03 -8.10
C ARG A 94 -13.68 -1.28 -8.74
N HIS A 95 -12.83 -2.30 -8.72
CA HIS A 95 -13.04 -3.60 -9.31
C HIS A 95 -13.36 -4.66 -8.26
N LEU A 96 -13.95 -5.76 -8.67
CA LEU A 96 -14.36 -6.84 -7.78
C LEU A 96 -13.13 -7.51 -7.12
N ILE A 97 -13.11 -7.56 -5.79
CA ILE A 97 -12.18 -8.36 -5.01
C ILE A 97 -12.80 -9.75 -4.82
N LEU A 98 -12.20 -10.76 -5.44
CA LEU A 98 -12.68 -12.15 -5.40
C LEU A 98 -12.29 -12.84 -4.09
N SER A 99 -11.10 -12.57 -3.60
CA SER A 99 -10.57 -13.12 -2.36
C SER A 99 -9.70 -12.12 -1.64
N ALA A 100 -9.61 -12.22 -0.32
CA ALA A 100 -8.69 -11.44 0.50
C ALA A 100 -8.18 -12.31 1.66
N ASP A 101 -6.86 -12.28 1.89
CA ASP A 101 -6.21 -12.97 3.00
C ASP A 101 -5.05 -12.14 3.54
N ASN A 102 -4.87 -12.13 4.87
CA ASN A 102 -3.82 -11.38 5.54
C ASN A 102 -2.89 -12.32 6.30
N GLN A 103 -1.68 -12.51 5.81
CA GLN A 103 -0.67 -13.32 6.46
C GLN A 103 0.12 -12.51 7.48
N ASP A 104 0.15 -12.95 8.75
CA ASP A 104 1.05 -12.39 9.77
C ASP A 104 2.50 -12.78 9.42
N VAL A 105 3.34 -11.77 9.24
CA VAL A 105 4.79 -11.89 9.01
C VAL A 105 5.58 -11.16 10.08
N SER A 106 5.00 -10.96 11.24
CA SER A 106 5.63 -10.31 12.38
C SER A 106 6.84 -11.12 12.84
N ASP A 107 7.98 -10.49 12.98
CA ASP A 107 9.23 -11.13 13.42
C ASP A 107 9.40 -11.08 14.93
N HIS A 108 8.81 -10.08 15.58
CA HIS A 108 8.82 -9.93 17.04
C HIS A 108 7.58 -9.16 17.54
N ARG A 109 7.32 -9.29 18.85
CA ARG A 109 6.08 -8.79 19.47
C ARG A 109 5.89 -7.26 19.42
N PHE A 110 6.95 -6.50 19.25
CA PHE A 110 6.89 -5.02 19.26
C PHE A 110 6.60 -4.41 17.89
N GLU A 111 6.69 -5.20 16.82
CA GLU A 111 6.46 -4.71 15.46
C GLU A 111 5.62 -5.72 14.70
N ARG A 112 4.33 -5.43 14.63
CA ARG A 112 3.36 -6.29 13.95
C ARG A 112 3.27 -5.93 12.48
N ARG A 113 3.41 -6.92 11.61
CA ARG A 113 3.41 -6.77 10.15
C ARG A 113 2.60 -7.85 9.48
N GLY A 114 1.92 -7.50 8.39
CA GLY A 114 1.14 -8.43 7.59
C GLY A 114 1.28 -8.19 6.11
N LEU A 115 1.02 -9.22 5.33
CA LEU A 115 0.91 -9.20 3.88
C LEU A 115 -0.58 -9.33 3.54
N LEU A 116 -1.23 -8.24 3.19
CA LEU A 116 -2.62 -8.28 2.72
C LEU A 116 -2.62 -8.60 1.23
N HIS A 117 -3.07 -9.80 0.88
CA HIS A 117 -3.17 -10.28 -0.48
C HIS A 117 -4.63 -10.35 -0.91
N CYS A 118 -4.93 -9.80 -2.08
CA CYS A 118 -6.23 -9.88 -2.74
C CYS A 118 -6.08 -10.41 -4.16
N GLU A 119 -7.07 -11.15 -4.61
CA GLU A 119 -7.28 -11.44 -6.03
C GLU A 119 -8.34 -10.48 -6.57
N VAL A 120 -7.99 -9.70 -7.58
CA VAL A 120 -8.86 -8.66 -8.14
C VAL A 120 -9.17 -8.97 -9.59
N GLU A 121 -10.46 -8.96 -9.93
CA GLU A 121 -10.90 -9.10 -11.33
C GLU A 121 -10.69 -7.78 -12.06
N LEU A 122 -9.74 -7.77 -13.02
CA LEU A 122 -9.45 -6.58 -13.82
C LEU A 122 -9.80 -6.82 -15.30
N PRO A 123 -10.47 -5.86 -15.95
CA PRO A 123 -10.71 -5.95 -17.40
C PRO A 123 -9.40 -6.06 -18.17
N GLY A 124 -9.38 -6.95 -19.19
CA GLY A 124 -8.20 -7.19 -20.03
C GLY A 124 -7.27 -8.29 -19.50
N PHE A 125 -7.58 -8.89 -18.37
CA PHE A 125 -6.90 -10.10 -17.88
C PHE A 125 -7.84 -11.29 -17.88
N PRO A 126 -7.41 -12.46 -18.40
CA PRO A 126 -8.22 -13.69 -18.40
C PRO A 126 -8.26 -14.36 -17.03
N GLN A 127 -7.40 -13.97 -16.11
CA GLN A 127 -7.28 -14.48 -14.75
C GLN A 127 -7.19 -13.30 -13.75
N PRO A 128 -7.56 -13.49 -12.49
CA PRO A 128 -7.45 -12.46 -11.48
C PRO A 128 -6.02 -11.93 -11.35
N VAL A 129 -5.91 -10.64 -11.06
CA VAL A 129 -4.63 -10.00 -10.75
C VAL A 129 -4.36 -10.13 -9.26
N HIS A 130 -3.21 -10.69 -8.92
CA HIS A 130 -2.77 -10.73 -7.52
C HIS A 130 -2.31 -9.35 -7.08
N CYS A 131 -2.91 -8.81 -6.02
CA CYS A 131 -2.61 -7.52 -5.43
C CYS A 131 -2.14 -7.69 -3.99
N VAL A 132 -0.93 -7.25 -3.66
CA VAL A 132 -0.39 -7.38 -2.30
C VAL A 132 -0.04 -6.02 -1.72
N CYS A 133 -0.65 -5.67 -0.59
CA CYS A 133 -0.28 -4.50 0.19
C CYS A 133 0.67 -4.91 1.32
N VAL A 134 1.83 -4.25 1.37
CA VAL A 134 2.88 -4.55 2.36
C VAL A 134 3.20 -3.33 3.22
N HIS A 135 3.54 -3.58 4.48
CA HIS A 135 4.24 -2.66 5.36
C HIS A 135 5.29 -3.46 6.13
N LEU A 136 6.54 -3.38 5.69
CA LEU A 136 7.64 -4.20 6.23
C LEU A 136 8.28 -3.56 7.47
N GLY A 137 9.03 -4.36 8.20
CA GLY A 137 9.67 -3.97 9.44
C GLY A 137 10.86 -2.99 9.27
N LEU A 138 11.16 -2.25 10.34
CA LEU A 138 12.26 -1.29 10.37
C LEU A 138 13.63 -1.98 10.42
N MET A 139 13.70 -3.19 10.99
CA MET A 139 14.97 -3.93 11.16
C MET A 139 15.33 -4.69 9.88
N ALA A 140 16.56 -4.54 9.38
CA ALA A 140 17.00 -5.16 8.12
C ALA A 140 16.87 -6.70 8.11
N GLY A 141 17.11 -7.37 9.25
CA GLY A 141 16.94 -8.82 9.38
C GLY A 141 15.47 -9.23 9.25
N SER A 142 14.56 -8.52 9.92
CA SER A 142 13.11 -8.73 9.83
C SER A 142 12.61 -8.54 8.41
N ARG A 143 13.00 -7.43 7.76
CA ARG A 143 12.62 -7.18 6.36
C ARG A 143 13.03 -8.29 5.41
N ARG A 144 14.27 -8.81 5.53
CA ARG A 144 14.71 -9.94 4.68
C ARG A 144 13.83 -11.17 4.85
N ARG A 145 13.48 -11.54 6.11
CA ARG A 145 12.58 -12.68 6.36
C ARG A 145 11.17 -12.41 5.82
N GLN A 146 10.66 -11.20 6.00
CA GLN A 146 9.34 -10.81 5.51
C GLN A 146 9.28 -10.80 3.98
N MET A 147 10.33 -10.30 3.30
CA MET A 147 10.43 -10.36 1.83
C MET A 147 10.57 -11.81 1.31
N ALA A 148 11.31 -12.67 2.03
CA ALA A 148 11.39 -14.09 1.69
C ALA A 148 10.01 -14.76 1.82
N ALA A 149 9.27 -14.49 2.92
CA ALA A 149 7.91 -15.01 3.12
C ALA A 149 6.93 -14.50 2.05
N LEU A 150 7.05 -13.23 1.64
CA LEU A 150 6.29 -12.67 0.54
C LEU A 150 6.57 -13.41 -0.77
N ALA A 151 7.85 -13.60 -1.11
CA ALA A 151 8.24 -14.29 -2.33
C ALA A 151 7.75 -15.75 -2.34
N GLU A 152 7.96 -16.49 -1.25
CA GLU A 152 7.47 -17.87 -1.08
C GLU A 152 5.94 -17.97 -1.20
N ARG A 153 5.21 -17.00 -0.66
CA ARG A 153 3.76 -16.95 -0.79
C ARG A 153 3.34 -16.75 -2.24
N MET A 154 3.94 -15.80 -2.94
CA MET A 154 3.59 -15.51 -4.33
C MET A 154 4.00 -16.63 -5.29
N GLU A 155 5.11 -17.30 -5.06
CA GLU A 155 5.51 -18.51 -5.81
C GLU A 155 4.48 -19.64 -5.69
N ARG A 156 3.80 -19.75 -4.52
CA ARG A 156 2.76 -20.78 -4.34
C ARG A 156 1.40 -20.40 -4.91
N LEU A 157 1.01 -19.12 -4.82
CA LEU A 157 -0.36 -18.68 -5.10
C LEU A 157 -0.51 -18.10 -6.50
N ALA A 158 0.50 -17.39 -6.98
CA ALA A 158 0.50 -16.81 -8.32
C ALA A 158 1.23 -17.76 -9.28
N ALA A 159 0.51 -18.35 -10.20
CA ALA A 159 1.10 -19.17 -11.24
C ALA A 159 2.24 -18.42 -11.98
N ASP A 160 3.16 -19.17 -12.61
CA ASP A 160 4.22 -18.57 -13.41
C ASP A 160 3.63 -17.63 -14.48
N GLY A 161 4.10 -16.39 -14.47
CA GLY A 161 3.58 -15.35 -15.38
C GLY A 161 2.26 -14.71 -14.97
N ALA A 162 1.57 -15.14 -13.90
CA ALA A 162 0.34 -14.49 -13.43
C ALA A 162 0.56 -12.99 -13.16
N PRO A 163 -0.41 -12.12 -13.52
CA PRO A 163 -0.28 -10.68 -13.27
C PRO A 163 -0.26 -10.40 -11.77
N LEU A 164 0.70 -9.58 -11.34
CA LEU A 164 0.97 -9.33 -9.93
C LEU A 164 1.33 -7.86 -9.70
N ILE A 165 0.74 -7.25 -8.67
CA ILE A 165 1.06 -5.93 -8.16
C ILE A 165 1.41 -6.05 -6.68
N ILE A 166 2.59 -5.63 -6.29
CA ILE A 166 3.00 -5.52 -4.87
C ILE A 166 3.31 -4.06 -4.58
N ALA A 167 2.59 -3.44 -3.67
CA ALA A 167 2.77 -2.04 -3.36
C ALA A 167 2.71 -1.79 -1.85
N GLY A 168 3.44 -0.79 -1.37
CA GLY A 168 3.42 -0.43 0.04
C GLY A 168 4.70 0.22 0.53
N ASP A 169 4.78 0.27 1.87
CA ASP A 169 5.96 0.73 2.60
C ASP A 169 6.89 -0.45 2.87
N PHE A 170 7.99 -0.50 2.15
CA PHE A 170 9.01 -1.55 2.28
C PHE A 170 10.02 -1.24 3.38
N ASN A 171 10.06 0.00 3.90
CA ASN A 171 11.08 0.44 4.85
C ASN A 171 12.52 0.13 4.40
N ASP A 172 12.75 -0.01 3.08
CA ASP A 172 13.98 -0.50 2.50
C ASP A 172 14.83 0.62 1.88
N TRP A 173 15.43 1.44 2.71
CA TRP A 173 16.33 2.52 2.27
C TRP A 173 17.63 2.06 1.63
N ARG A 174 17.95 0.75 1.65
CA ARG A 174 19.16 0.16 1.03
C ARG A 174 18.90 -0.54 -0.30
N ASN A 175 17.64 -0.58 -0.76
CA ASN A 175 17.19 -1.20 -2.01
C ASN A 175 17.45 -2.72 -2.13
N HIS A 176 17.38 -3.47 -1.03
CA HIS A 176 17.53 -4.93 -1.05
C HIS A 176 16.29 -5.67 -1.56
N ALA A 177 15.14 -5.00 -1.61
CA ALA A 177 13.90 -5.60 -2.09
C ALA A 177 13.98 -5.97 -3.58
N ASP A 178 14.67 -5.16 -4.40
CA ASP A 178 14.82 -5.39 -5.82
C ASP A 178 15.48 -6.74 -6.12
N ASP A 179 16.54 -7.11 -5.39
CA ASP A 179 17.29 -8.35 -5.59
C ASP A 179 16.39 -9.59 -5.39
N ILE A 180 15.49 -9.55 -4.40
CA ILE A 180 14.60 -10.66 -4.06
C ILE A 180 13.40 -10.69 -5.00
N LEU A 181 12.70 -9.56 -5.16
CA LEU A 181 11.43 -9.52 -5.87
C LEU A 181 11.61 -9.60 -7.40
N ALA A 182 12.62 -8.94 -7.94
CA ALA A 182 12.94 -9.06 -9.36
C ALA A 182 13.50 -10.46 -9.68
N GLY A 183 14.44 -10.98 -8.86
CA GLY A 183 15.11 -12.26 -9.11
C GLY A 183 14.19 -13.46 -8.96
N ARG A 184 13.30 -13.48 -7.95
CA ARG A 184 12.43 -14.64 -7.66
C ARG A 184 11.08 -14.56 -8.35
N LEU A 185 10.48 -13.38 -8.43
CA LEU A 185 9.10 -13.21 -8.91
C LEU A 185 9.01 -12.57 -10.30
N GLY A 186 10.14 -12.18 -10.91
CA GLY A 186 10.13 -11.49 -12.19
C GLY A 186 9.43 -10.12 -12.15
N LEU A 187 9.43 -9.47 -11.00
CA LEU A 187 8.79 -8.16 -10.81
C LEU A 187 9.70 -7.02 -11.26
N THR A 188 9.08 -5.97 -11.78
CA THR A 188 9.76 -4.72 -12.13
C THR A 188 9.30 -3.60 -11.18
N GLU A 189 10.24 -2.85 -10.60
CA GLU A 189 9.92 -1.66 -9.82
C GLU A 189 9.62 -0.50 -10.77
N VAL A 190 8.46 0.12 -10.57
CA VAL A 190 7.85 1.08 -11.49
C VAL A 190 8.73 2.33 -11.70
N PHE A 191 9.24 2.93 -10.65
CA PHE A 191 10.08 4.14 -10.74
C PHE A 191 11.51 3.83 -11.19
N HIS A 192 12.02 2.64 -10.85
CA HIS A 192 13.31 2.19 -11.37
C HIS A 192 13.25 2.07 -12.90
N LEU A 193 12.18 1.46 -13.41
CA LEU A 193 11.98 1.36 -14.87
C LEU A 193 11.94 2.73 -15.54
N GLN A 194 11.24 3.71 -14.96
CA GLN A 194 11.08 5.03 -15.58
C GLN A 194 12.24 5.99 -15.37
N ARG A 195 12.91 5.90 -14.21
CA ARG A 195 13.87 6.94 -13.75
C ARG A 195 15.24 6.36 -13.36
N GLY A 196 15.45 5.04 -13.56
CA GLY A 196 16.69 4.34 -13.18
C GLY A 196 16.90 4.20 -11.67
N ARG A 197 15.90 4.57 -10.86
CA ARG A 197 15.96 4.46 -9.38
C ARG A 197 14.58 4.54 -8.76
N PRO A 198 14.34 3.88 -7.61
CA PRO A 198 13.10 3.99 -6.88
C PRO A 198 12.78 5.41 -6.40
N ALA A 199 11.48 5.68 -6.19
CA ALA A 199 11.00 6.98 -5.74
C ALA A 199 11.51 7.35 -4.34
N ARG A 200 11.76 8.63 -4.10
CA ARG A 200 11.89 9.16 -2.76
C ARG A 200 10.50 9.52 -2.23
N SER A 201 10.14 9.00 -1.07
CA SER A 201 8.79 9.14 -0.51
C SER A 201 8.74 9.68 0.93
N TYR A 202 9.87 9.63 1.65
CA TYR A 202 9.92 10.04 3.06
C TYR A 202 11.08 11.01 3.35
N PRO A 203 10.89 12.02 4.22
CA PRO A 203 9.61 12.55 4.69
C PRO A 203 8.88 13.36 3.60
N SER A 204 7.56 13.40 3.62
CA SER A 204 6.71 13.94 2.54
C SER A 204 6.96 15.41 2.19
N HIS A 205 7.39 16.24 3.17
CA HIS A 205 7.68 17.66 2.92
C HIS A 205 8.98 17.87 2.11
N ARG A 206 9.96 16.96 2.23
CA ARG A 206 11.24 16.97 1.50
C ARG A 206 11.74 15.54 1.35
N PRO A 207 11.25 14.77 0.38
CA PRO A 207 11.56 13.35 0.27
C PRO A 207 13.05 13.06 0.04
N VAL A 208 13.65 12.29 0.95
CA VAL A 208 15.05 11.87 0.93
C VAL A 208 15.19 10.36 0.85
N PHE A 209 14.39 9.63 1.64
CA PHE A 209 14.41 8.17 1.70
C PHE A 209 13.42 7.54 0.73
N ARG A 210 13.77 6.33 0.24
CA ARG A 210 13.00 5.54 -0.72
C ARG A 210 12.36 4.37 0.01
N LEU A 211 11.27 4.63 0.74
CA LEU A 211 10.63 3.63 1.58
C LEU A 211 9.49 2.92 0.87
N ASP A 212 8.70 3.67 0.11
CA ASP A 212 7.53 3.16 -0.59
C ASP A 212 7.88 2.70 -2.00
N ARG A 213 7.26 1.61 -2.47
CA ARG A 213 7.53 0.96 -3.76
C ARG A 213 6.25 0.50 -4.42
N ILE A 214 6.32 0.37 -5.74
CA ILE A 214 5.32 -0.31 -6.58
C ILE A 214 6.07 -1.28 -7.50
N TYR A 215 5.82 -2.57 -7.33
CA TYR A 215 6.35 -3.63 -8.17
C TYR A 215 5.23 -4.24 -9.00
N VAL A 216 5.50 -4.54 -10.27
CA VAL A 216 4.51 -5.09 -11.20
C VAL A 216 5.09 -6.23 -12.03
N ARG A 217 4.22 -7.18 -12.39
CA ARG A 217 4.45 -8.24 -13.41
C ARG A 217 3.18 -8.36 -14.24
N GLY A 218 3.32 -8.51 -15.57
CA GLY A 218 2.19 -8.56 -16.50
C GLY A 218 1.66 -7.19 -16.92
N PHE A 219 2.41 -6.11 -16.63
CA PHE A 219 2.03 -4.73 -16.96
C PHE A 219 3.16 -3.97 -17.64
N SER A 220 2.81 -3.10 -18.58
CA SER A 220 3.67 -2.00 -19.03
C SER A 220 3.37 -0.74 -18.19
N VAL A 221 4.42 -0.03 -17.82
CA VAL A 221 4.33 1.21 -17.03
C VAL A 221 4.28 2.41 -17.98
N ARG A 222 3.19 3.18 -17.94
CA ARG A 222 2.99 4.38 -18.78
C ARG A 222 3.45 5.65 -18.09
N ASP A 223 3.12 5.79 -16.82
CA ASP A 223 3.52 6.95 -16.00
C ASP A 223 3.67 6.56 -14.53
N ALA A 224 4.50 7.29 -13.78
CA ALA A 224 4.59 7.17 -12.34
C ALA A 224 4.94 8.51 -11.68
N GLN A 225 4.21 8.86 -10.63
CA GLN A 225 4.32 10.15 -9.97
C GLN A 225 4.48 10.01 -8.46
N VAL A 226 5.20 10.98 -7.88
CA VAL A 226 5.35 11.15 -6.43
C VAL A 226 4.58 12.39 -6.03
N HIS A 227 3.59 12.24 -5.17
CA HIS A 227 2.77 13.33 -4.66
C HIS A 227 3.34 13.84 -3.34
N HIS A 228 4.10 14.91 -3.40
CA HIS A 228 4.73 15.56 -2.24
C HIS A 228 4.45 17.07 -2.23
N GLY A 229 4.92 17.76 -1.18
CA GLY A 229 4.56 19.17 -1.01
C GLY A 229 3.10 19.36 -0.59
N VAL A 230 2.60 20.60 -0.64
CA VAL A 230 1.20 20.91 -0.28
C VAL A 230 0.25 20.42 -1.39
N PRO A 231 -0.88 19.74 -1.07
CA PRO A 231 -1.37 19.45 0.29
C PRO A 231 -0.77 18.17 0.93
N TRP A 232 -0.09 17.30 0.18
CA TRP A 232 0.34 15.96 0.57
C TRP A 232 1.23 15.93 1.81
N SER A 233 2.15 16.89 1.94
CA SER A 233 3.03 17.02 3.10
C SER A 233 2.31 17.38 4.41
N GLN A 234 1.01 17.72 4.33
CA GLN A 234 0.15 17.99 5.48
C GLN A 234 -0.75 16.81 5.84
N LEU A 235 -0.83 15.79 4.97
CA LEU A 235 -1.73 14.64 5.11
C LEU A 235 -1.06 13.42 5.73
N SER A 236 0.24 13.21 5.49
CA SER A 236 1.04 12.14 6.07
C SER A 236 2.51 12.54 6.08
N ASP A 237 3.33 11.82 6.82
CA ASP A 237 4.79 11.92 6.77
C ASP A 237 5.41 11.17 5.58
N HIS A 238 4.65 10.31 4.88
CA HIS A 238 5.00 9.74 3.58
C HIS A 238 4.39 10.53 2.41
N ALA A 239 4.99 10.43 1.24
CA ALA A 239 4.44 10.91 -0.03
C ALA A 239 3.65 9.78 -0.70
N ALA A 240 2.47 10.07 -1.25
CA ALA A 240 1.74 9.09 -2.04
C ALA A 240 2.45 8.83 -3.38
N LEU A 241 2.48 7.57 -3.81
CA LEU A 241 3.01 7.17 -5.11
C LEU A 241 1.87 6.69 -6.00
N THR A 242 1.83 7.12 -7.25
CA THR A 242 0.89 6.62 -8.24
C THR A 242 1.60 6.04 -9.45
N ALA A 243 0.96 5.09 -10.12
CA ALA A 243 1.39 4.55 -11.39
C ALA A 243 0.20 4.37 -12.34
N GLU A 244 0.43 4.62 -13.63
CA GLU A 244 -0.47 4.27 -14.73
C GLU A 244 0.10 3.04 -15.44
N LEU A 245 -0.68 1.98 -15.47
CA LEU A 245 -0.31 0.66 -15.97
C LEU A 245 -1.23 0.24 -17.13
N GLU A 246 -0.69 -0.55 -18.07
CA GLU A 246 -1.48 -1.24 -19.08
C GLU A 246 -1.11 -2.72 -19.08
N PRO A 247 -2.08 -3.65 -19.33
CA PRO A 247 -1.75 -5.06 -19.52
C PRO A 247 -0.69 -5.23 -20.60
N LEU A 248 0.27 -6.14 -20.37
CA LEU A 248 1.13 -6.63 -21.45
C LEU A 248 0.28 -7.51 -22.36
N ALA A 249 0.43 -7.28 -23.66
CA ALA A 249 -0.25 -8.07 -24.70
C ALA A 249 0.26 -9.52 -24.74
#